data_99d8e8ba721fc69e3564c95f9fc3b5da
#
_entry.id   99d8e8ba721fc69e3564c95f9fc3b5da
#
_cell.length_a   1.000
_cell.length_b   1.000
_cell.length_c   1.000
_cell.angle_alpha   90.00
_cell.angle_beta   90.00
_cell.angle_gamma   90.00
#
_symmetry.space_group_name_H-M   'P 1'
#
loop_
_entity.id
_entity.type
_entity.pdbx_description
1 polymer ?
#
loop_
_entity_poly.entity_id
_entity_poly.type
_entity_poly.pdbx_seq_one_letter_code
_entity_poly.pdbx_strand_id
1 'polypeptide(L)'
;EKLSMADHKYEKWIQKDEAIIDGIDVSGEWNKMYEPREIMNYDLTYMDEITDLDGGESMGWCYQCAQCIGVCPVDNVGSYGPRKIYRNLQTGQNLFEHPDLWLCTTCSNCLRVCPKEVDMMKIMPAAREQAVLDGNVPAELQDMLQNVAEYGNPMGESARKRVRWLRKFEEPVQDLSKEDDPQPVDVLWYVSDYFSFHGRGNDAAKSMVRVFNRLGVDFGILGKEEKCDGDSQRLVGETGLFEELAEHNGAQFEKYEHNKLVVSDPHAYNAF
;
A
#
# COMPACT_ATOMS: atom_id res chain seq x y z
N GLU A 1 -13.04 -26.14 14.36
CA GLU A 1 -12.21 -26.57 15.51
C GLU A 1 -10.76 -26.35 15.13
N LYS A 2 -10.13 -25.32 15.73
CA LYS A 2 -8.70 -25.05 15.55
C LYS A 2 -7.92 -26.23 16.10
N LEU A 3 -7.40 -27.07 15.24
CA LEU A 3 -6.48 -28.14 15.64
C LEU A 3 -5.14 -27.46 16.00
N SER A 4 -4.94 -27.22 17.29
CA SER A 4 -3.62 -26.90 17.79
C SER A 4 -2.69 -28.07 17.48
N MET A 5 -1.83 -27.93 16.47
CA MET A 5 -0.82 -28.94 16.16
C MET A 5 0.24 -29.08 17.28
N ALA A 6 0.21 -28.17 18.25
CA ALA A 6 1.11 -28.16 19.41
C ALA A 6 0.97 -29.42 20.28
N ASP A 7 -0.24 -30.03 20.38
CA ASP A 7 -0.50 -31.04 21.40
C ASP A 7 -0.19 -32.46 20.96
N HIS A 8 0.12 -32.77 19.69
CA HIS A 8 0.05 -34.16 19.26
C HIS A 8 1.26 -34.77 18.59
N LYS A 9 2.21 -34.07 18.05
CA LYS A 9 3.28 -34.74 17.28
C LYS A 9 4.67 -34.61 17.88
N TYR A 10 4.98 -33.54 18.54
CA TYR A 10 6.36 -33.28 18.98
C TYR A 10 6.72 -33.99 20.29
N GLU A 11 5.78 -34.16 21.23
CA GLU A 11 6.06 -34.89 22.45
C GLU A 11 6.42 -36.39 22.21
N LYS A 12 5.98 -36.98 21.11
CA LYS A 12 6.33 -38.34 20.73
C LYS A 12 7.74 -38.49 20.14
N TRP A 13 8.34 -37.37 19.68
CA TRP A 13 9.64 -37.37 19.01
C TRP A 13 10.73 -36.68 19.81
N ILE A 14 10.39 -36.03 20.93
CA ILE A 14 11.38 -35.48 21.84
C ILE A 14 12.02 -36.65 22.58
N GLN A 15 13.25 -36.95 22.25
CA GLN A 15 14.05 -37.88 23.06
C GLN A 15 14.37 -37.20 24.40
N LYS A 16 14.05 -37.87 25.48
CA LYS A 16 14.42 -37.44 26.82
C LYS A 16 15.94 -37.56 27.01
N ASP A 17 16.51 -36.82 27.96
CA ASP A 17 17.92 -36.78 28.21
C ASP A 17 18.57 -38.16 28.52
N GLU A 18 17.78 -39.17 28.78
CA GLU A 18 18.21 -40.54 29.03
C GLU A 18 17.56 -41.52 28.06
N ALA A 19 17.60 -41.23 26.76
CA ALA A 19 16.98 -42.10 25.76
C ALA A 19 17.92 -43.24 25.36
N ILE A 20 17.51 -44.48 25.65
CA ILE A 20 18.16 -45.69 25.16
C ILE A 20 17.25 -46.38 24.17
N ILE A 21 17.67 -46.52 22.91
CA ILE A 21 16.96 -47.21 21.85
C ILE A 21 17.77 -48.45 21.45
N ASP A 22 17.18 -49.62 21.59
CA ASP A 22 17.84 -50.91 21.30
C ASP A 22 19.21 -51.09 21.96
N GLY A 23 19.34 -50.60 23.20
CA GLY A 23 20.59 -50.68 23.97
C GLY A 23 21.64 -49.66 23.63
N ILE A 24 21.35 -48.73 22.76
CA ILE A 24 22.22 -47.61 22.37
C ILE A 24 21.71 -46.36 23.05
N ASP A 25 22.62 -45.69 23.79
CA ASP A 25 22.33 -44.39 24.38
C ASP A 25 22.37 -43.34 23.29
N VAL A 26 21.21 -42.75 23.02
CA VAL A 26 20.99 -41.66 22.03
C VAL A 26 20.65 -40.33 22.70
N SER A 27 20.99 -40.24 24.00
CA SER A 27 20.88 -38.98 24.77
C SER A 27 21.93 -37.94 24.38
N GLY A 28 21.81 -36.72 24.85
CA GLY A 28 22.77 -35.67 24.66
C GLY A 28 22.52 -34.74 23.49
N GLU A 29 23.51 -34.46 22.63
CA GLU A 29 23.41 -33.41 21.59
C GLU A 29 22.29 -33.63 20.56
N TRP A 30 21.87 -34.87 20.34
CA TRP A 30 20.73 -35.20 19.48
C TRP A 30 19.43 -34.62 20.00
N ASN A 31 19.28 -34.49 21.30
CA ASN A 31 18.08 -33.89 21.89
C ASN A 31 17.93 -32.42 21.56
N LYS A 32 19.05 -31.70 21.41
CA LYS A 32 19.05 -30.27 21.05
C LYS A 32 18.54 -30.01 19.62
N MET A 33 18.66 -30.99 18.73
CA MET A 33 18.09 -30.89 17.37
C MET A 33 16.55 -30.96 17.37
N TYR A 34 15.97 -31.52 18.40
CA TYR A 34 14.53 -31.73 18.53
C TYR A 34 13.90 -30.89 19.65
N GLU A 35 14.67 -30.02 20.32
CA GLU A 35 14.07 -29.03 21.21
C GLU A 35 13.10 -28.15 20.39
N PRO A 36 11.82 -28.08 20.80
CA PRO A 36 10.87 -27.22 20.13
C PRO A 36 11.32 -25.77 20.26
N ARG A 37 11.87 -25.20 19.20
CA ARG A 37 12.37 -23.82 19.22
C ARG A 37 11.21 -22.88 19.23
N GLU A 38 10.20 -22.89 18.83
CA GLU A 38 8.94 -22.16 18.92
C GLU A 38 7.86 -23.00 18.23
N ILE A 39 6.79 -23.29 18.94
CA ILE A 39 5.63 -23.93 18.33
C ILE A 39 4.87 -22.80 17.65
N MET A 40 5.02 -22.67 16.34
CA MET A 40 4.16 -21.78 15.59
C MET A 40 2.76 -22.39 15.51
N ASN A 41 1.77 -21.61 15.88
CA ASN A 41 0.38 -21.98 15.62
C ASN A 41 0.17 -21.92 14.11
N TYR A 42 -0.14 -23.05 13.50
CA TYR A 42 -0.49 -23.15 12.09
C TYR A 42 -2.00 -23.13 11.94
N ASP A 43 -2.47 -22.25 11.09
CA ASP A 43 -3.83 -22.30 10.60
C ASP A 43 -3.79 -22.35 9.06
N LEU A 44 -4.07 -23.49 8.50
CA LEU A 44 -4.00 -23.71 7.05
C LEU A 44 -5.15 -23.04 6.31
N THR A 45 -6.14 -22.51 7.02
CA THR A 45 -7.28 -21.79 6.42
C THR A 45 -6.88 -20.41 5.91
N TYR A 46 -5.79 -19.79 6.40
CA TYR A 46 -5.36 -18.46 5.92
C TYR A 46 -5.09 -18.40 4.42
N MET A 47 -4.65 -19.49 3.81
CA MET A 47 -4.50 -19.53 2.35
C MET A 47 -5.85 -19.46 1.65
N ASP A 48 -6.84 -20.19 2.15
CA ASP A 48 -8.20 -20.19 1.61
C ASP A 48 -8.85 -18.81 1.84
N GLU A 49 -8.70 -18.24 3.04
CA GLU A 49 -9.20 -16.91 3.38
C GLU A 49 -8.69 -15.85 2.39
N ILE A 50 -7.41 -15.88 2.03
CA ILE A 50 -6.86 -14.94 1.05
C ILE A 50 -7.34 -15.24 -0.37
N THR A 51 -7.42 -16.51 -0.77
CA THR A 51 -7.87 -16.87 -2.12
C THR A 51 -9.34 -16.58 -2.35
N ASP A 52 -10.13 -16.51 -1.29
CA ASP A 52 -11.55 -16.16 -1.31
C ASP A 52 -11.81 -14.66 -1.34
N LEU A 53 -10.80 -13.81 -1.06
CA LEU A 53 -10.93 -12.38 -1.23
C LEU A 53 -11.00 -12.00 -2.71
N ASP A 54 -11.80 -10.97 -3.05
CA ASP A 54 -11.81 -10.39 -4.38
C ASP A 54 -10.43 -9.84 -4.76
N GLY A 55 -9.80 -10.43 -5.77
CA GLY A 55 -8.42 -10.16 -6.16
C GLY A 55 -7.37 -11.09 -5.52
N GLY A 56 -7.76 -11.95 -4.58
CA GLY A 56 -6.88 -12.93 -3.90
C GLY A 56 -6.68 -14.24 -4.65
N GLU A 57 -7.53 -14.54 -5.63
CA GLU A 57 -7.70 -15.88 -6.25
C GLU A 57 -6.40 -16.46 -6.79
N SER A 58 -5.53 -15.62 -7.35
CA SER A 58 -4.27 -16.09 -7.94
C SER A 58 -3.22 -16.54 -6.92
N MET A 59 -3.44 -16.27 -5.62
CA MET A 59 -2.51 -16.66 -4.57
C MET A 59 -2.30 -18.19 -4.55
N GLY A 60 -3.35 -18.98 -4.75
CA GLY A 60 -3.30 -20.42 -4.80
C GLY A 60 -2.46 -21.05 -5.94
N TRP A 61 -2.08 -20.25 -6.95
CA TRP A 61 -1.43 -20.79 -8.16
C TRP A 61 0.11 -20.88 -8.06
N CYS A 62 0.72 -20.33 -7.04
CA CYS A 62 2.16 -20.28 -6.89
C CYS A 62 2.78 -21.66 -6.61
N TYR A 63 3.76 -22.07 -7.35
CA TYR A 63 4.53 -23.31 -7.16
C TYR A 63 5.98 -23.06 -6.67
N GLN A 64 6.26 -21.90 -6.11
CA GLN A 64 7.52 -21.58 -5.43
C GLN A 64 8.76 -21.54 -6.33
N CYS A 65 8.65 -21.16 -7.62
CA CYS A 65 9.77 -21.09 -8.57
C CYS A 65 10.84 -20.03 -8.23
N ALA A 66 10.53 -19.08 -7.34
CA ALA A 66 11.41 -18.03 -6.84
C ALA A 66 11.78 -16.90 -7.82
N GLN A 67 11.27 -16.86 -9.05
CA GLN A 67 11.60 -15.79 -10.00
C GLN A 67 11.23 -14.38 -9.50
N CYS A 68 10.17 -14.27 -8.71
CA CYS A 68 9.71 -13.00 -8.12
C CYS A 68 10.70 -12.37 -7.12
N ILE A 69 11.57 -13.15 -6.49
CA ILE A 69 12.57 -12.65 -5.53
C ILE A 69 13.60 -11.78 -6.25
N GLY A 70 14.14 -12.25 -7.36
CA GLY A 70 15.20 -11.55 -8.10
C GLY A 70 14.82 -10.19 -8.67
N VAL A 71 13.52 -9.86 -8.72
CA VAL A 71 13.02 -8.59 -9.26
C VAL A 71 12.36 -7.70 -8.21
N CYS A 72 12.24 -8.18 -6.97
CA CYS A 72 11.62 -7.43 -5.90
C CYS A 72 12.56 -6.34 -5.36
N PRO A 73 12.21 -5.04 -5.45
CA PRO A 73 13.09 -3.98 -4.96
C PRO A 73 13.24 -4.02 -3.43
N VAL A 74 12.24 -4.53 -2.72
CA VAL A 74 12.27 -4.60 -1.24
C VAL A 74 13.13 -5.76 -0.74
N ASP A 75 13.16 -6.89 -1.46
CA ASP A 75 14.01 -8.03 -1.10
C ASP A 75 15.51 -7.68 -1.11
N ASN A 76 15.90 -6.75 -1.97
CA ASN A 76 17.29 -6.29 -2.06
C ASN A 76 17.75 -5.47 -0.83
N VAL A 77 16.84 -4.92 -0.05
CA VAL A 77 17.14 -4.05 1.11
C VAL A 77 16.68 -4.62 2.44
N GLY A 78 15.98 -5.75 2.42
CA GLY A 78 15.43 -6.38 3.62
C GLY A 78 15.13 -7.86 3.45
N SER A 79 14.51 -8.46 4.44
CA SER A 79 14.15 -9.89 4.45
C SER A 79 12.77 -10.17 3.83
N TYR A 80 12.15 -9.19 3.17
CA TYR A 80 10.87 -9.31 2.51
C TYR A 80 11.01 -9.91 1.11
N GLY A 81 10.01 -10.63 0.66
CA GLY A 81 9.90 -11.05 -0.72
C GLY A 81 8.56 -11.75 -1.00
N PRO A 82 8.01 -11.64 -2.23
CA PRO A 82 6.71 -12.26 -2.55
C PRO A 82 6.66 -13.75 -2.26
N ARG A 83 7.75 -14.47 -2.53
CA ARG A 83 7.87 -15.89 -2.23
C ARG A 83 7.79 -16.19 -0.72
N LYS A 84 8.33 -15.31 0.12
CA LYS A 84 8.30 -15.48 1.58
C LYS A 84 6.86 -15.38 2.09
N ILE A 85 6.13 -14.34 1.67
CA ILE A 85 4.69 -14.19 2.00
C ILE A 85 3.94 -15.46 1.62
N TYR A 86 4.15 -15.91 0.40
CA TYR A 86 3.51 -17.10 -0.09
C TYR A 86 3.83 -18.34 0.74
N ARG A 87 5.13 -18.52 1.06
CA ARG A 87 5.58 -19.62 1.90
C ARG A 87 4.96 -19.56 3.30
N ASN A 88 4.87 -18.38 3.87
CA ASN A 88 4.27 -18.18 5.19
C ASN A 88 2.80 -18.62 5.19
N LEU A 89 2.03 -18.23 4.20
CA LEU A 89 0.64 -18.68 4.04
C LEU A 89 0.53 -20.19 3.85
N GLN A 90 1.36 -20.79 2.99
CA GLN A 90 1.38 -22.26 2.81
C GLN A 90 1.74 -23.02 4.08
N THR A 91 2.46 -22.39 5.00
CA THR A 91 2.80 -22.96 6.29
C THR A 91 1.86 -22.53 7.42
N GLY A 92 0.73 -21.91 7.08
CA GLY A 92 -0.33 -21.57 8.04
C GLY A 92 0.00 -20.38 8.94
N GLN A 93 0.83 -19.42 8.46
CA GLN A 93 1.07 -18.16 9.16
C GLN A 93 0.04 -17.13 8.77
N ASN A 94 -0.48 -16.40 9.75
CA ASN A 94 -1.43 -15.32 9.52
C ASN A 94 -0.74 -14.13 8.82
N LEU A 95 -1.14 -13.85 7.59
CA LEU A 95 -0.63 -12.69 6.84
C LEU A 95 -1.24 -11.37 7.32
N PHE A 96 -2.50 -11.38 7.75
CA PHE A 96 -3.22 -10.17 8.14
C PHE A 96 -2.62 -9.47 9.36
N GLU A 97 -1.91 -10.21 10.22
CA GLU A 97 -1.18 -9.69 11.37
C GLU A 97 0.33 -9.52 11.11
N HIS A 98 0.82 -9.95 9.93
CA HIS A 98 2.26 -9.98 9.67
C HIS A 98 2.76 -8.65 9.12
N PRO A 99 3.86 -8.07 9.67
CA PRO A 99 4.39 -6.79 9.22
C PRO A 99 4.82 -6.76 7.75
N ASP A 100 5.18 -7.91 7.17
CA ASP A 100 5.55 -8.02 5.74
C ASP A 100 4.39 -7.63 4.81
N LEU A 101 3.13 -7.68 5.27
CA LEU A 101 1.97 -7.20 4.53
C LEU A 101 2.13 -5.75 4.07
N TRP A 102 2.78 -4.91 4.89
CA TRP A 102 2.93 -3.48 4.67
C TRP A 102 4.19 -3.11 3.88
N LEU A 103 5.10 -4.05 3.64
CA LEU A 103 6.36 -3.81 2.93
C LEU A 103 6.23 -3.85 1.40
N CYS A 104 5.16 -4.45 0.87
CA CYS A 104 4.95 -4.53 -0.57
C CYS A 104 4.65 -3.14 -1.16
N THR A 105 5.43 -2.73 -2.15
CA THR A 105 5.24 -1.45 -2.86
C THR A 105 4.31 -1.56 -4.07
N THR A 106 3.67 -2.72 -4.27
CA THR A 106 2.75 -2.98 -5.39
C THR A 106 3.29 -2.60 -6.78
N CYS A 107 4.59 -2.73 -7.00
CA CYS A 107 5.28 -2.29 -8.22
C CYS A 107 5.09 -3.21 -9.45
N SER A 108 4.34 -4.28 -9.36
CA SER A 108 4.05 -5.28 -10.42
C SER A 108 5.23 -6.09 -10.98
N ASN A 109 6.48 -5.84 -10.56
CA ASN A 109 7.64 -6.57 -11.12
C ASN A 109 7.54 -8.09 -10.94
N CYS A 110 7.03 -8.55 -9.80
CA CYS A 110 6.83 -9.98 -9.54
C CYS A 110 5.79 -10.63 -10.47
N LEU A 111 4.73 -9.90 -10.83
CA LEU A 111 3.72 -10.37 -11.79
C LEU A 111 4.33 -10.57 -13.18
N ARG A 112 5.16 -9.62 -13.65
CA ARG A 112 5.77 -9.67 -14.99
C ARG A 112 6.67 -10.88 -15.23
N VAL A 113 7.26 -11.43 -14.17
CA VAL A 113 8.15 -12.61 -14.26
C VAL A 113 7.49 -13.89 -13.79
N CYS A 114 6.25 -13.82 -13.30
CA CYS A 114 5.56 -14.97 -12.76
C CYS A 114 4.98 -15.86 -13.88
N PRO A 115 5.42 -17.13 -14.02
CA PRO A 115 4.90 -18.01 -15.06
C PRO A 115 3.47 -18.51 -14.76
N LYS A 116 2.96 -18.21 -13.57
CA LYS A 116 1.59 -18.50 -13.11
C LYS A 116 0.73 -17.26 -12.95
N GLU A 117 1.27 -16.09 -13.33
CA GLU A 117 0.53 -14.81 -13.27
C GLU A 117 -0.08 -14.50 -11.90
N VAL A 118 0.63 -14.87 -10.81
CA VAL A 118 0.20 -14.51 -9.45
C VAL A 118 0.25 -13.00 -9.28
N ASP A 119 -0.91 -12.39 -9.10
CA ASP A 119 -1.10 -10.94 -9.12
C ASP A 119 -1.03 -10.31 -7.73
N MET A 120 0.19 -10.01 -7.28
CA MET A 120 0.41 -9.32 -6.00
C MET A 120 -0.16 -7.89 -5.98
N MET A 121 -0.46 -7.29 -7.13
CA MET A 121 -1.08 -5.97 -7.21
C MET A 121 -2.52 -5.97 -6.73
N LYS A 122 -3.20 -7.11 -6.90
CA LYS A 122 -4.57 -7.33 -6.40
C LYS A 122 -4.57 -7.96 -5.02
N ILE A 123 -3.75 -8.99 -4.82
CA ILE A 123 -3.68 -9.74 -3.56
C ILE A 123 -3.33 -8.85 -2.37
N MET A 124 -2.31 -7.98 -2.51
CA MET A 124 -1.83 -7.19 -1.37
C MET A 124 -2.83 -6.13 -0.90
N PRO A 125 -3.50 -5.35 -1.79
CA PRO A 125 -4.56 -4.46 -1.35
C PRO A 125 -5.74 -5.21 -0.71
N ALA A 126 -6.20 -6.32 -1.28
CA ALA A 126 -7.29 -7.13 -0.71
C ALA A 126 -6.94 -7.67 0.69
N ALA A 127 -5.72 -8.20 0.87
CA ALA A 127 -5.27 -8.66 2.18
C ALA A 127 -5.11 -7.51 3.20
N ARG A 128 -4.72 -6.32 2.74
CA ARG A 128 -4.64 -5.12 3.58
C ARG A 128 -6.01 -4.60 3.98
N GLU A 129 -6.98 -4.65 3.06
CA GLU A 129 -8.36 -4.28 3.37
C GLU A 129 -8.91 -5.13 4.53
N GLN A 130 -8.69 -6.45 4.49
CA GLN A 130 -9.06 -7.29 5.62
C GLN A 130 -8.30 -6.93 6.90
N ALA A 131 -7.00 -6.65 6.83
CA ALA A 131 -6.22 -6.22 7.98
C ALA A 131 -6.69 -4.87 8.55
N VAL A 132 -7.13 -3.94 7.69
CA VAL A 132 -7.75 -2.66 8.10
C VAL A 132 -9.05 -2.91 8.84
N LEU A 133 -9.92 -3.77 8.31
CA LEU A 133 -11.19 -4.14 8.96
C LEU A 133 -10.97 -4.80 10.33
N ASP A 134 -9.90 -5.58 10.46
CA ASP A 134 -9.51 -6.23 11.72
C ASP A 134 -8.76 -5.29 12.69
N GLY A 135 -8.46 -4.06 12.27
CA GLY A 135 -7.72 -3.07 13.07
C GLY A 135 -6.20 -3.32 13.15
N ASN A 136 -5.64 -4.18 12.30
CA ASN A 136 -4.22 -4.57 12.28
C ASN A 136 -3.40 -3.63 11.37
N VAL A 137 -3.48 -2.32 11.62
CA VAL A 137 -2.77 -1.30 10.82
C VAL A 137 -1.63 -0.69 11.64
N PRO A 138 -0.42 -0.52 11.06
CA PRO A 138 0.67 0.19 11.72
C PRO A 138 0.27 1.62 12.13
N ALA A 139 0.75 2.07 13.30
CA ALA A 139 0.33 3.36 13.87
C ALA A 139 0.60 4.54 12.93
N GLU A 140 1.74 4.54 12.24
CA GLU A 140 2.11 5.60 11.29
C GLU A 140 1.14 5.67 10.09
N LEU A 141 0.61 4.54 9.66
CA LEU A 141 -0.42 4.49 8.61
C LEU A 141 -1.78 4.95 9.15
N GLN A 142 -2.13 4.59 10.38
CA GLN A 142 -3.36 5.08 11.02
C GLN A 142 -3.36 6.61 11.10
N ASP A 143 -2.26 7.21 11.55
CA ASP A 143 -2.11 8.67 11.62
C ASP A 143 -2.29 9.32 10.23
N MET A 144 -1.70 8.73 9.20
CA MET A 144 -1.84 9.20 7.82
C MET A 144 -3.29 9.11 7.34
N LEU A 145 -3.97 7.98 7.55
CA LEU A 145 -5.36 7.77 7.17
C LEU A 145 -6.28 8.77 7.89
N GLN A 146 -6.08 8.96 9.20
CA GLN A 146 -6.84 9.91 10.00
C GLN A 146 -6.64 11.35 9.49
N ASN A 147 -5.41 11.74 9.19
CA ASN A 147 -5.13 13.06 8.63
C ASN A 147 -5.84 13.28 7.29
N VAL A 148 -5.86 12.27 6.43
CA VAL A 148 -6.56 12.39 5.14
C VAL A 148 -8.07 12.48 5.33
N ALA A 149 -8.65 11.68 6.21
CA ALA A 149 -10.09 11.74 6.52
C ALA A 149 -10.50 13.11 7.11
N GLU A 150 -9.69 13.68 8.02
CA GLU A 150 -10.03 14.94 8.69
C GLU A 150 -9.69 16.18 7.85
N TYR A 151 -8.53 16.20 7.19
CA TYR A 151 -8.00 17.41 6.51
C TYR A 151 -7.96 17.28 4.98
N GLY A 152 -8.29 16.13 4.41
CA GLY A 152 -8.17 15.87 2.97
C GLY A 152 -6.74 15.80 2.45
N ASN A 153 -5.74 15.60 3.34
CA ASN A 153 -4.33 15.42 2.97
C ASN A 153 -3.53 14.70 4.06
N PRO A 154 -2.48 13.94 3.70
CA PRO A 154 -1.70 13.13 4.65
C PRO A 154 -0.86 13.95 5.63
N MET A 155 -0.64 15.24 5.39
CA MET A 155 0.14 16.14 6.23
C MET A 155 -0.65 16.71 7.42
N GLY A 156 -1.97 16.46 7.52
CA GLY A 156 -2.83 17.02 8.56
C GLY A 156 -2.95 18.56 8.48
N GLU A 157 -2.76 19.13 7.29
CA GLU A 157 -2.75 20.56 7.10
C GLU A 157 -4.11 21.06 6.58
N SER A 158 -4.50 22.28 6.99
CA SER A 158 -5.77 22.84 6.53
C SER A 158 -5.77 23.12 5.02
N ALA A 159 -6.94 22.96 4.37
CA ALA A 159 -7.12 23.21 2.94
C ALA A 159 -6.60 24.60 2.47
N ARG A 160 -6.69 25.63 3.33
CA ARG A 160 -6.16 26.96 3.03
C ARG A 160 -4.64 26.99 2.86
N LYS A 161 -3.91 26.06 3.47
CA LYS A 161 -2.46 25.96 3.35
C LYS A 161 -2.02 25.36 2.02
N ARG A 162 -2.91 24.63 1.33
CA ARG A 162 -2.64 24.00 0.03
C ARG A 162 -2.15 25.02 -1.02
N VAL A 163 -2.68 26.24 -0.98
CA VAL A 163 -2.29 27.33 -1.89
C VAL A 163 -1.25 28.29 -1.30
N ARG A 164 -0.66 27.96 -0.14
CA ARG A 164 0.32 28.85 0.52
C ARG A 164 1.57 29.09 -0.31
N TRP A 165 1.95 28.17 -1.17
CA TRP A 165 3.10 28.29 -2.06
C TRP A 165 2.95 29.38 -3.10
N LEU A 166 1.73 29.82 -3.43
CA LEU A 166 1.45 30.97 -4.28
C LEU A 166 1.76 32.33 -3.59
N ARG A 167 1.93 32.31 -2.27
CA ARG A 167 2.19 33.52 -1.52
C ARG A 167 3.56 34.11 -1.90
N LYS A 168 3.59 35.35 -2.37
CA LYS A 168 4.80 36.02 -2.90
C LYS A 168 5.35 35.37 -4.18
N PHE A 169 4.53 34.65 -4.91
CA PHE A 169 4.85 34.17 -6.23
C PHE A 169 4.24 35.15 -7.26
N GLU A 170 5.07 35.66 -8.13
CA GLU A 170 4.69 36.79 -9.01
C GLU A 170 4.07 36.36 -10.35
N GLU A 171 4.26 35.08 -10.72
CA GLU A 171 3.68 34.50 -11.94
C GLU A 171 2.17 34.33 -11.81
N PRO A 172 1.40 34.59 -12.87
CA PRO A 172 -0.05 34.41 -12.83
C PRO A 172 -0.43 32.91 -12.69
N VAL A 173 -1.39 32.64 -11.81
CA VAL A 173 -2.01 31.32 -11.62
C VAL A 173 -3.50 31.54 -11.40
N GLN A 174 -4.33 30.91 -12.21
CA GLN A 174 -5.77 30.92 -12.03
C GLN A 174 -6.16 29.93 -10.95
N ASP A 175 -6.58 30.41 -9.79
CA ASP A 175 -7.10 29.60 -8.68
C ASP A 175 -8.62 29.59 -8.77
N LEU A 176 -9.15 28.56 -9.41
CA LEU A 176 -10.58 28.42 -9.72
C LEU A 176 -11.46 28.42 -8.46
N SER A 177 -10.90 27.99 -7.31
CA SER A 177 -11.62 28.01 -6.03
C SER A 177 -11.91 29.38 -5.45
N LYS A 178 -11.34 30.44 -6.04
CA LYS A 178 -11.53 31.84 -5.60
C LYS A 178 -12.46 32.61 -6.51
N GLU A 179 -12.81 32.05 -7.64
CA GLU A 179 -13.61 32.74 -8.64
C GLU A 179 -15.11 32.40 -8.42
N ASP A 180 -15.96 33.43 -8.40
CA ASP A 180 -17.42 33.24 -8.27
C ASP A 180 -18.03 32.68 -9.56
N ASP A 181 -17.44 33.00 -10.72
CA ASP A 181 -17.82 32.51 -12.04
C ASP A 181 -16.56 32.11 -12.83
N PRO A 182 -15.99 30.94 -12.54
CA PRO A 182 -14.74 30.50 -13.15
C PRO A 182 -14.94 30.23 -14.63
N GLN A 183 -14.07 30.84 -15.45
CA GLN A 183 -14.08 30.61 -16.89
C GLN A 183 -13.47 29.25 -17.23
N PRO A 184 -13.94 28.59 -18.32
CA PRO A 184 -13.33 27.38 -18.82
C PRO A 184 -11.82 27.55 -19.05
N VAL A 185 -11.06 26.48 -18.76
CA VAL A 185 -9.61 26.43 -18.99
C VAL A 185 -9.25 25.29 -19.95
N ASP A 186 -8.16 25.39 -20.69
CA ASP A 186 -7.71 24.26 -21.52
C ASP A 186 -7.17 23.13 -20.65
N VAL A 187 -6.46 23.46 -19.56
CA VAL A 187 -5.84 22.51 -18.66
C VAL A 187 -6.30 22.73 -17.22
N LEU A 188 -6.94 21.73 -16.63
CA LEU A 188 -7.09 21.68 -15.19
C LEU A 188 -5.87 20.96 -14.60
N TRP A 189 -5.09 21.68 -13.78
CA TRP A 189 -3.91 21.10 -13.17
C TRP A 189 -4.19 20.70 -11.73
N TYR A 190 -4.17 19.38 -11.48
CA TYR A 190 -4.18 18.80 -10.15
C TYR A 190 -2.76 18.87 -9.57
N VAL A 191 -2.58 19.70 -8.55
CA VAL A 191 -1.25 20.04 -8.00
C VAL A 191 -0.67 18.94 -7.14
N SER A 192 -1.49 18.21 -6.43
CA SER A 192 -1.20 17.15 -5.45
C SER A 192 -0.66 17.64 -4.09
N ASP A 193 -0.66 16.71 -3.12
CA ASP A 193 -0.30 17.01 -1.73
C ASP A 193 1.18 17.38 -1.57
N TYR A 194 2.08 16.60 -2.20
CA TYR A 194 3.51 16.85 -2.08
C TYR A 194 3.90 18.21 -2.64
N PHE A 195 3.36 18.58 -3.79
CA PHE A 195 3.61 19.88 -4.44
C PHE A 195 2.98 21.03 -3.67
N SER A 196 1.90 20.79 -2.95
CA SER A 196 1.18 21.82 -2.19
C SER A 196 1.81 22.10 -0.82
N PHE A 197 2.32 21.07 -0.12
CA PHE A 197 2.72 21.21 1.28
C PHE A 197 4.21 21.07 1.55
N HIS A 198 4.96 20.35 0.71
CA HIS A 198 6.39 20.15 0.93
C HIS A 198 7.25 21.22 0.25
N GLY A 199 8.28 21.74 0.92
CA GLY A 199 9.09 22.84 0.42
C GLY A 199 9.69 22.60 -0.98
N ARG A 200 10.30 21.43 -1.23
CA ARG A 200 10.83 21.08 -2.56
C ARG A 200 9.71 20.90 -3.59
N GLY A 201 8.57 20.37 -3.17
CA GLY A 201 7.38 20.26 -4.01
C GLY A 201 6.88 21.64 -4.43
N ASN A 202 6.84 22.61 -3.51
CA ASN A 202 6.46 23.99 -3.83
C ASN A 202 7.38 24.62 -4.89
N ASP A 203 8.70 24.35 -4.85
CA ASP A 203 9.63 24.86 -5.85
C ASP A 203 9.41 24.23 -7.22
N ALA A 204 9.07 22.93 -7.24
CA ALA A 204 8.68 22.23 -8.47
C ALA A 204 7.35 22.79 -9.03
N ALA A 205 6.34 23.00 -8.17
CA ALA A 205 5.07 23.61 -8.56
C ALA A 205 5.27 24.99 -9.21
N LYS A 206 6.06 25.85 -8.59
CA LYS A 206 6.41 27.18 -9.15
C LYS A 206 7.12 27.06 -10.49
N SER A 207 7.98 26.08 -10.64
CA SER A 207 8.69 25.83 -11.92
C SER A 207 7.73 25.37 -13.00
N MET A 208 6.74 24.52 -12.64
CA MET A 208 5.70 24.08 -13.57
C MET A 208 4.85 25.26 -14.06
N VAL A 209 4.43 26.14 -13.15
CA VAL A 209 3.72 27.38 -13.52
C VAL A 209 4.52 28.21 -14.53
N ARG A 210 5.83 28.40 -14.29
CA ARG A 210 6.68 29.15 -15.24
C ARG A 210 6.73 28.50 -16.62
N VAL A 211 6.75 27.16 -16.67
CA VAL A 211 6.72 26.41 -17.93
C VAL A 211 5.39 26.62 -18.63
N PHE A 212 4.26 26.46 -17.94
CA PHE A 212 2.93 26.68 -18.51
C PHE A 212 2.79 28.10 -19.06
N ASN A 213 3.15 29.13 -18.28
CA ASN A 213 3.07 30.52 -18.71
C ASN A 213 3.96 30.82 -19.94
N ARG A 214 5.18 30.26 -19.98
CA ARG A 214 6.07 30.43 -21.13
C ARG A 214 5.58 29.75 -22.39
N LEU A 215 4.88 28.65 -22.25
CA LEU A 215 4.27 27.91 -23.37
C LEU A 215 2.91 28.49 -23.77
N GLY A 216 2.40 29.48 -23.04
CA GLY A 216 1.06 30.04 -23.29
C GLY A 216 -0.07 29.05 -23.04
N VAL A 217 0.12 28.10 -22.11
CA VAL A 217 -0.91 27.15 -21.71
C VAL A 217 -1.93 27.87 -20.86
N ASP A 218 -3.19 27.79 -21.25
CA ASP A 218 -4.31 28.25 -20.44
C ASP A 218 -4.63 27.18 -19.39
N PHE A 219 -4.37 27.48 -18.10
CA PHE A 219 -4.51 26.50 -17.02
C PHE A 219 -5.09 27.10 -15.75
N GLY A 220 -5.80 26.26 -15.00
CA GLY A 220 -6.31 26.56 -13.67
C GLY A 220 -5.99 25.47 -12.67
N ILE A 221 -6.05 25.81 -11.39
CA ILE A 221 -5.89 24.87 -10.27
C ILE A 221 -7.14 24.84 -9.39
N LEU A 222 -7.38 23.69 -8.72
CA LEU A 222 -8.50 23.54 -7.79
C LEU A 222 -8.30 24.29 -6.45
N GLY A 223 -7.08 24.70 -6.18
CA GLY A 223 -6.76 25.47 -5.00
C GLY A 223 -7.11 24.76 -3.68
N LYS A 224 -7.91 25.41 -2.85
CA LYS A 224 -8.36 24.86 -1.55
C LYS A 224 -9.38 23.72 -1.67
N GLU A 225 -9.98 23.51 -2.85
CA GLU A 225 -10.99 22.46 -3.09
C GLU A 225 -10.37 21.12 -3.47
N GLU A 226 -9.09 21.11 -3.82
CA GLU A 226 -8.34 19.88 -4.07
C GLU A 226 -8.15 19.08 -2.78
N LYS A 227 -8.40 17.78 -2.82
CA LYS A 227 -8.06 16.80 -1.77
C LYS A 227 -7.03 15.80 -2.27
N CYS A 228 -6.52 14.94 -1.38
CA CYS A 228 -5.65 13.81 -1.72
C CYS A 228 -6.26 12.97 -2.86
N ASP A 229 -5.42 12.43 -3.74
CA ASP A 229 -5.85 11.56 -4.86
C ASP A 229 -6.45 10.22 -4.40
N GLY A 230 -6.08 9.75 -3.22
CA GLY A 230 -6.60 8.51 -2.65
C GLY A 230 -5.80 7.26 -3.03
N ASP A 231 -4.80 7.32 -3.91
CA ASP A 231 -4.04 6.13 -4.32
C ASP A 231 -3.37 5.42 -3.13
N SER A 232 -2.82 6.18 -2.18
CA SER A 232 -2.25 5.61 -0.95
C SER A 232 -3.29 4.89 -0.10
N GLN A 233 -4.51 5.41 0.01
CA GLN A 233 -5.64 4.80 0.73
C GLN A 233 -6.04 3.49 0.07
N ARG A 234 -6.19 3.48 -1.24
CA ARG A 234 -6.47 2.28 -2.04
C ARG A 234 -5.39 1.22 -1.85
N LEU A 235 -4.12 1.60 -1.90
CA LEU A 235 -2.99 0.68 -1.73
C LEU A 235 -2.83 0.13 -0.31
N VAL A 236 -3.31 0.86 0.69
CA VAL A 236 -3.35 0.43 2.10
C VAL A 236 -4.59 -0.42 2.39
N GLY A 237 -5.59 -0.43 1.49
CA GLY A 237 -6.83 -1.19 1.69
C GLY A 237 -7.92 -0.39 2.41
N GLU A 238 -7.79 0.93 2.53
CA GLU A 238 -8.84 1.81 3.06
C GLU A 238 -9.75 2.25 1.91
N THR A 239 -10.55 1.31 1.42
CA THR A 239 -11.38 1.45 0.21
C THR A 239 -12.44 2.54 0.40
N GLY A 240 -13.08 2.61 1.58
CA GLY A 240 -14.13 3.61 1.84
C GLY A 240 -13.61 5.04 1.76
N LEU A 241 -12.45 5.31 2.33
CA LEU A 241 -11.84 6.65 2.26
C LEU A 241 -11.37 6.97 0.83
N PHE A 242 -10.88 5.98 0.08
CA PHE A 242 -10.54 6.16 -1.33
C PHE A 242 -11.76 6.57 -2.16
N GLU A 243 -12.91 5.90 -1.98
CA GLU A 243 -14.16 6.21 -2.67
C GLU A 243 -14.63 7.63 -2.37
N GLU A 244 -14.62 8.06 -1.10
CA GLU A 244 -14.97 9.44 -0.72
C GLU A 244 -14.07 10.49 -1.41
N LEU A 245 -12.76 10.21 -1.49
CA LEU A 245 -11.81 11.11 -2.15
C LEU A 245 -12.03 11.15 -3.67
N ALA A 246 -12.29 10.00 -4.28
CA ALA A 246 -12.58 9.88 -5.71
C ALA A 246 -13.86 10.63 -6.09
N GLU A 247 -14.94 10.46 -5.31
CA GLU A 247 -16.17 11.19 -5.50
C GLU A 247 -15.98 12.70 -5.35
N HIS A 248 -15.25 13.13 -4.30
CA HIS A 248 -14.97 14.55 -4.10
C HIS A 248 -14.18 15.17 -5.25
N ASN A 249 -13.05 14.57 -5.63
CA ASN A 249 -12.20 15.10 -6.70
C ASN A 249 -12.91 15.01 -8.06
N GLY A 250 -13.65 13.93 -8.33
CA GLY A 250 -14.49 13.78 -9.52
C GLY A 250 -15.53 14.91 -9.64
N ALA A 251 -16.23 15.22 -8.55
CA ALA A 251 -17.18 16.34 -8.53
C ALA A 251 -16.50 17.70 -8.80
N GLN A 252 -15.25 17.89 -8.32
CA GLN A 252 -14.50 19.11 -8.65
C GLN A 252 -14.08 19.14 -10.13
N PHE A 253 -13.68 18.01 -10.71
CA PHE A 253 -13.34 17.95 -12.13
C PHE A 253 -14.58 18.24 -13.01
N GLU A 254 -15.75 17.74 -12.65
CA GLU A 254 -16.99 18.05 -13.37
C GLU A 254 -17.45 19.50 -13.21
N LYS A 255 -17.17 20.12 -12.05
CA LYS A 255 -17.56 21.49 -11.74
C LYS A 255 -16.84 22.52 -12.63
N TYR A 256 -15.59 22.26 -12.98
CA TYR A 256 -14.76 23.17 -13.74
C TYR A 256 -14.57 22.68 -15.18
N GLU A 257 -15.10 23.42 -16.13
CA GLU A 257 -15.00 23.07 -17.56
C GLU A 257 -13.56 23.13 -18.04
N HIS A 258 -13.04 22.00 -18.55
CA HIS A 258 -11.67 21.86 -19.04
C HIS A 258 -11.56 20.80 -20.13
N ASN A 259 -10.50 20.88 -20.96
CA ASN A 259 -10.24 19.91 -22.01
C ASN A 259 -9.32 18.78 -21.57
N LYS A 260 -8.39 19.06 -20.64
CA LYS A 260 -7.36 18.11 -20.18
C LYS A 260 -7.15 18.24 -18.68
N LEU A 261 -7.05 17.10 -18.01
CA LEU A 261 -6.57 17.01 -16.64
C LEU A 261 -5.06 16.69 -16.68
N VAL A 262 -4.26 17.53 -16.02
CA VAL A 262 -2.81 17.31 -15.84
C VAL A 262 -2.53 17.03 -14.38
N VAL A 263 -1.78 15.99 -14.11
CA VAL A 263 -1.37 15.59 -12.75
C VAL A 263 0.15 15.68 -12.59
N SER A 264 0.62 15.99 -11.38
CA SER A 264 2.04 16.23 -11.11
C SER A 264 2.79 14.99 -10.63
N ASP A 265 2.10 13.93 -10.25
CA ASP A 265 2.72 12.74 -9.67
C ASP A 265 2.02 11.44 -10.14
N PRO A 266 2.74 10.29 -10.02
CA PRO A 266 2.23 9.00 -10.49
C PRO A 266 1.07 8.45 -9.65
N HIS A 267 0.92 8.84 -8.38
CA HIS A 267 -0.18 8.39 -7.54
C HIS A 267 -1.50 8.97 -8.06
N ALA A 268 -1.55 10.28 -8.30
CA ALA A 268 -2.71 10.93 -8.90
C ALA A 268 -3.02 10.35 -10.29
N TYR A 269 -1.98 10.01 -11.09
CA TYR A 269 -2.19 9.37 -12.40
C TYR A 269 -2.80 7.97 -12.29
N ASN A 270 -2.50 7.23 -11.23
CA ASN A 270 -3.09 5.92 -10.99
C ASN A 270 -4.52 6.00 -10.44
N ALA A 271 -4.82 7.06 -9.68
CA ALA A 271 -6.12 7.22 -9.03
C ALA A 271 -7.21 7.71 -10.00
N PHE A 272 -6.84 8.55 -10.97
CA PHE A 272 -7.75 9.20 -11.94
C PHE A 272 -7.67 8.54 -13.31
#